data_ccd06f72d60c096e285dbfe781076190
#
_entry.id   ccd06f72d60c096e285dbfe781076190
#
_cell.length_a   1.000
_cell.length_b   1.000
_cell.length_c   1.000
_cell.angle_alpha   90.00
_cell.angle_beta   90.00
_cell.angle_gamma   90.00
#
_symmetry.space_group_name_H-M   'P 1'
#
loop_
_entity.id
_entity.type
_entity.pdbx_description
1 polymer ?
#
loop_
_entity_poly.entity_id
_entity_poly.type
_entity_poly.pdbx_seq_one_letter_code
_entity_poly.pdbx_strand_id
1 'polypeptide(L)'
;MKVTYEIENGKKIKVKTYVDGTVFKYDENGNKIYYKDNDGNEDWKEYDSNGKVIHYKNSNGREDWYEYDSNGNKIHSWDNRGYEYWQEHDANGNVIHLKDNDGYEKWYEFDANGHCIHFKDTDGIEWWSEHDANGNKIHFKDINGYERWC
;
A
#
# COMPACT_ATOMS: atom_id res chain seq x y z
N MET A 1 5.57 -1.18 -32.25
CA MET A 1 5.08 -0.20 -31.26
C MET A 1 4.88 1.13 -31.95
N LYS A 2 3.72 1.76 -31.76
CA LYS A 2 3.39 3.12 -32.25
C LYS A 2 3.27 4.04 -31.03
N VAL A 3 3.76 5.28 -31.13
CA VAL A 3 3.61 6.31 -30.09
C VAL A 3 2.82 7.46 -30.70
N THR A 4 1.75 7.89 -30.01
CA THR A 4 0.93 9.05 -30.36
C THR A 4 0.69 9.91 -29.13
N TYR A 5 0.08 11.07 -29.33
CA TYR A 5 -0.34 11.97 -28.26
C TYR A 5 -1.78 12.39 -28.47
N GLU A 6 -2.52 12.44 -27.40
CA GLU A 6 -3.93 12.86 -27.31
C GLU A 6 -4.05 14.03 -26.34
N ILE A 7 -5.12 14.79 -26.44
CA ILE A 7 -5.49 15.80 -25.44
C ILE A 7 -6.76 15.32 -24.74
N GLU A 8 -6.67 15.04 -23.45
CA GLU A 8 -7.80 14.67 -22.60
C GLU A 8 -7.94 15.71 -21.48
N ASN A 9 -9.10 16.36 -21.37
CA ASN A 9 -9.36 17.41 -20.37
C ASN A 9 -8.29 18.52 -20.33
N GLY A 10 -7.77 18.91 -21.53
CA GLY A 10 -6.73 19.93 -21.67
C GLY A 10 -5.30 19.46 -21.33
N LYS A 11 -5.11 18.22 -20.92
CA LYS A 11 -3.79 17.63 -20.61
C LYS A 11 -3.28 16.78 -21.76
N LYS A 12 -1.97 16.79 -21.98
CA LYS A 12 -1.30 16.00 -23.02
C LYS A 12 -1.04 14.58 -22.53
N ILE A 13 -1.66 13.61 -23.18
CA ILE A 13 -1.52 12.18 -22.87
C ILE A 13 -0.64 11.50 -23.92
N LYS A 14 0.37 10.76 -23.47
CA LYS A 14 1.22 9.93 -24.33
C LYS A 14 0.63 8.53 -24.42
N VAL A 15 0.35 8.07 -25.64
CA VAL A 15 -0.22 6.75 -25.93
C VAL A 15 0.82 5.88 -26.62
N LYS A 16 1.01 4.66 -26.08
CA LYS A 16 1.82 3.60 -26.69
C LYS A 16 0.92 2.45 -27.08
N THR A 17 0.90 2.10 -28.37
CA THR A 17 0.16 0.94 -28.89
C THR A 17 1.15 -0.08 -29.43
N TYR A 18 1.02 -1.31 -28.99
CA TYR A 18 1.83 -2.44 -29.41
C TYR A 18 1.15 -3.23 -30.53
N VAL A 19 1.91 -4.10 -31.21
CA VAL A 19 1.43 -4.89 -32.37
C VAL A 19 0.37 -5.92 -31.96
N ASP A 20 0.45 -6.41 -30.74
CA ASP A 20 -0.50 -7.36 -30.12
C ASP A 20 -1.82 -6.72 -29.66
N GLY A 21 -1.95 -5.39 -29.82
CA GLY A 21 -3.14 -4.65 -29.40
C GLY A 21 -3.04 -4.06 -28.00
N THR A 22 -1.97 -4.33 -27.25
CA THR A 22 -1.72 -3.74 -25.93
C THR A 22 -1.59 -2.23 -26.02
N VAL A 23 -2.24 -1.50 -25.10
CA VAL A 23 -2.23 -0.02 -25.03
C VAL A 23 -1.82 0.44 -23.65
N PHE A 24 -0.96 1.44 -23.62
CA PHE A 24 -0.62 2.20 -22.40
C PHE A 24 -0.87 3.68 -22.63
N LYS A 25 -1.46 4.36 -21.64
CA LYS A 25 -1.50 5.82 -21.62
C LYS A 25 -0.73 6.36 -20.42
N TYR A 26 -0.06 7.47 -20.63
CA TYR A 26 0.76 8.15 -19.63
C TYR A 26 0.38 9.62 -19.58
N ASP A 27 0.31 10.17 -18.37
CA ASP A 27 0.16 11.60 -18.15
C ASP A 27 1.45 12.39 -18.50
N GLU A 28 1.42 13.69 -18.31
CA GLU A 28 2.55 14.59 -18.58
C GLU A 28 3.73 14.38 -17.60
N ASN A 29 3.50 13.79 -16.42
CA ASN A 29 4.53 13.43 -15.46
C ASN A 29 5.15 12.04 -15.74
N GLY A 30 4.61 11.30 -16.72
CA GLY A 30 5.03 9.94 -17.05
C GLY A 30 4.38 8.83 -16.24
N ASN A 31 3.39 9.13 -15.41
CA ASN A 31 2.63 8.13 -14.67
C ASN A 31 1.73 7.35 -15.62
N LYS A 32 1.63 6.03 -15.42
CA LYS A 32 0.76 5.16 -16.22
C LYS A 32 -0.68 5.28 -15.74
N ILE A 33 -1.50 6.06 -16.45
CA ILE A 33 -2.91 6.31 -16.12
C ILE A 33 -3.89 5.28 -16.70
N TYR A 34 -3.47 4.54 -17.72
CA TYR A 34 -4.30 3.53 -18.38
C TYR A 34 -3.46 2.39 -18.93
N TYR A 35 -4.03 1.19 -18.88
CA TYR A 35 -3.53 -0.02 -19.51
C TYR A 35 -4.68 -0.81 -20.11
N LYS A 36 -4.45 -1.40 -21.29
CA LYS A 36 -5.31 -2.41 -21.89
C LYS A 36 -4.46 -3.51 -22.47
N ASP A 37 -4.76 -4.77 -22.15
CA ASP A 37 -4.09 -5.92 -22.76
C ASP A 37 -4.75 -6.36 -24.06
N ASN A 38 -4.20 -7.38 -24.70
CA ASN A 38 -4.71 -7.98 -25.93
C ASN A 38 -6.00 -8.80 -25.73
N ASP A 39 -6.32 -9.20 -24.48
CA ASP A 39 -7.55 -9.91 -24.10
C ASP A 39 -8.70 -8.96 -23.79
N GLY A 40 -8.43 -7.64 -23.77
CA GLY A 40 -9.40 -6.58 -23.52
C GLY A 40 -9.55 -6.23 -22.04
N ASN A 41 -8.72 -6.74 -21.13
CA ASN A 41 -8.70 -6.29 -19.75
C ASN A 41 -8.13 -4.87 -19.68
N GLU A 42 -8.74 -4.04 -18.87
CA GLU A 42 -8.39 -2.62 -18.74
C GLU A 42 -8.17 -2.22 -17.29
N ASP A 43 -7.16 -1.36 -17.06
CA ASP A 43 -6.86 -0.74 -15.78
C ASP A 43 -6.76 0.79 -15.92
N TRP A 44 -7.27 1.51 -14.94
CA TRP A 44 -7.16 2.97 -14.81
C TRP A 44 -6.53 3.33 -13.48
N LYS A 45 -5.69 4.36 -13.47
CA LYS A 45 -5.06 4.90 -12.26
C LYS A 45 -5.08 6.41 -12.26
N GLU A 46 -5.32 6.97 -11.09
CA GLU A 46 -5.12 8.38 -10.80
C GLU A 46 -4.00 8.53 -9.77
N TYR A 47 -3.29 9.63 -9.85
CA TYR A 47 -2.13 9.90 -9.02
C TYR A 47 -2.26 11.27 -8.35
N ASP A 48 -1.69 11.37 -7.14
CA ASP A 48 -1.47 12.66 -6.50
C ASP A 48 -0.28 13.41 -7.13
N SER A 49 -0.01 14.62 -6.62
CA SER A 49 1.10 15.46 -7.09
C SER A 49 2.49 14.84 -6.82
N ASN A 50 2.59 13.84 -5.94
CA ASN A 50 3.84 13.14 -5.59
C ASN A 50 4.02 11.85 -6.39
N GLY A 51 3.09 11.53 -7.30
CA GLY A 51 3.12 10.31 -8.12
C GLY A 51 2.67 9.05 -7.38
N LYS A 52 1.95 9.17 -6.26
CA LYS A 52 1.32 8.05 -5.55
C LYS A 52 -0.06 7.76 -6.16
N VAL A 53 -0.38 6.49 -6.34
CA VAL A 53 -1.72 6.08 -6.81
C VAL A 53 -2.75 6.39 -5.72
N ILE A 54 -3.72 7.27 -6.02
CA ILE A 54 -4.84 7.60 -5.12
C ILE A 54 -6.13 6.88 -5.49
N HIS A 55 -6.25 6.44 -6.74
CA HIS A 55 -7.42 5.70 -7.22
C HIS A 55 -6.98 4.65 -8.26
N TYR A 56 -7.54 3.46 -8.17
CA TYR A 56 -7.36 2.35 -9.10
C TYR A 56 -8.71 1.75 -9.46
N LYS A 57 -8.90 1.45 -10.74
CA LYS A 57 -10.08 0.76 -11.24
C LYS A 57 -9.68 -0.23 -12.34
N ASN A 58 -10.41 -1.34 -12.46
CA ASN A 58 -10.23 -2.26 -13.58
C ASN A 58 -11.56 -2.69 -14.23
N SER A 59 -11.45 -3.30 -15.42
CA SER A 59 -12.59 -3.78 -16.19
C SER A 59 -13.37 -4.93 -15.51
N ASN A 60 -12.80 -5.58 -14.49
CA ASN A 60 -13.46 -6.61 -13.68
C ASN A 60 -14.31 -6.03 -12.55
N GLY A 61 -14.44 -4.70 -12.48
CA GLY A 61 -15.27 -4.00 -11.50
C GLY A 61 -14.60 -3.79 -10.15
N ARG A 62 -13.31 -4.09 -9.98
CA ARG A 62 -12.57 -3.71 -8.78
C ARG A 62 -12.25 -2.22 -8.82
N GLU A 63 -12.45 -1.54 -7.71
CA GLU A 63 -12.15 -0.14 -7.53
C GLU A 63 -11.61 0.11 -6.13
N ASP A 64 -10.41 0.72 -6.04
CA ASP A 64 -9.69 0.96 -4.78
C ASP A 64 -9.28 2.42 -4.69
N TRP A 65 -9.31 2.99 -3.48
CA TRP A 65 -8.87 4.35 -3.17
C TRP A 65 -7.83 4.33 -2.06
N TYR A 66 -6.92 5.30 -2.08
CA TYR A 66 -5.79 5.39 -1.17
C TYR A 66 -5.53 6.84 -0.75
N GLU A 67 -5.20 7.03 0.51
CA GLU A 67 -4.72 8.29 1.06
C GLU A 67 -3.33 8.10 1.68
N TYR A 68 -2.53 9.16 1.63
CA TYR A 68 -1.15 9.16 2.09
C TYR A 68 -0.89 10.36 2.99
N ASP A 69 0.01 10.19 3.96
CA ASP A 69 0.55 11.30 4.75
C ASP A 69 1.57 12.12 3.93
N SER A 70 2.09 13.19 4.53
CA SER A 70 3.10 14.05 3.91
C SER A 70 4.44 13.36 3.63
N ASN A 71 4.73 12.23 4.28
CA ASN A 71 5.92 11.42 4.06
C ASN A 71 5.72 10.37 2.97
N GLY A 72 4.49 10.24 2.46
CA GLY A 72 4.12 9.26 1.44
C GLY A 72 3.80 7.87 2.00
N ASN A 73 3.57 7.72 3.29
CA ASN A 73 3.06 6.50 3.89
C ASN A 73 1.55 6.41 3.67
N LYS A 74 1.04 5.22 3.34
CA LYS A 74 -0.40 5.00 3.19
C LYS A 74 -1.06 5.03 4.57
N ILE A 75 -2.02 5.95 4.75
CA ILE A 75 -2.75 6.13 6.03
C ILE A 75 -4.18 5.59 5.97
N HIS A 76 -4.76 5.49 4.77
CA HIS A 76 -6.12 5.01 4.58
C HIS A 76 -6.27 4.33 3.23
N SER A 77 -7.08 3.28 3.15
CA SER A 77 -7.53 2.70 1.88
C SER A 77 -8.88 2.02 2.03
N TRP A 78 -9.67 2.07 0.93
CA TRP A 78 -10.97 1.41 0.85
C TRP A 78 -11.24 0.89 -0.56
N ASP A 79 -12.15 -0.06 -0.67
CA ASP A 79 -12.56 -0.62 -1.95
C ASP A 79 -14.09 -0.59 -2.13
N ASN A 80 -14.53 -0.81 -3.37
CA ASN A 80 -15.95 -0.82 -3.72
C ASN A 80 -16.73 -2.05 -3.20
N ARG A 81 -16.10 -2.97 -2.48
CA ARG A 81 -16.72 -4.11 -1.79
C ARG A 81 -16.99 -3.82 -0.32
N GLY A 82 -16.58 -2.62 0.15
CA GLY A 82 -16.78 -2.16 1.52
C GLY A 82 -15.66 -2.54 2.48
N TYR A 83 -14.53 -3.05 1.99
CA TYR A 83 -13.35 -3.22 2.83
C TYR A 83 -12.64 -1.88 2.99
N GLU A 84 -12.31 -1.52 4.22
CA GLU A 84 -11.71 -0.25 4.57
C GLU A 84 -10.73 -0.42 5.73
N TYR A 85 -9.56 0.20 5.67
CA TYR A 85 -8.60 0.19 6.76
C TYR A 85 -7.78 1.48 6.87
N TRP A 86 -7.34 1.77 8.09
CA TRP A 86 -6.51 2.91 8.46
C TRP A 86 -5.19 2.42 9.03
N GLN A 87 -4.13 3.20 8.81
CA GLN A 87 -2.79 2.93 9.31
C GLN A 87 -2.18 4.20 9.89
N GLU A 88 -1.48 4.05 11.02
CA GLU A 88 -0.61 5.08 11.59
C GLU A 88 0.84 4.62 11.49
N HIS A 89 1.75 5.57 11.31
CA HIS A 89 3.16 5.29 11.13
C HIS A 89 4.00 6.09 12.13
N ASP A 90 5.14 5.51 12.54
CA ASP A 90 6.17 6.25 13.27
C ASP A 90 6.98 7.17 12.32
N ALA A 91 7.93 7.91 12.88
CA ALA A 91 8.78 8.82 12.10
C ALA A 91 9.70 8.10 11.09
N ASN A 92 9.91 6.79 11.22
CA ASN A 92 10.70 5.96 10.32
C ASN A 92 9.87 5.31 9.22
N GLY A 93 8.53 5.47 9.26
CA GLY A 93 7.58 4.88 8.31
C GLY A 93 7.13 3.46 8.67
N ASN A 94 7.43 2.96 9.87
CA ASN A 94 6.90 1.67 10.34
C ASN A 94 5.44 1.84 10.72
N VAL A 95 4.58 0.87 10.36
CA VAL A 95 3.18 0.85 10.81
C VAL A 95 3.14 0.55 12.31
N ILE A 96 2.63 1.50 13.10
CA ILE A 96 2.48 1.36 14.57
C ILE A 96 1.05 1.01 14.99
N HIS A 97 0.06 1.34 14.17
CA HIS A 97 -1.33 1.00 14.38
C HIS A 97 -2.02 0.71 13.06
N LEU A 98 -2.86 -0.31 13.03
CA LEU A 98 -3.75 -0.66 11.92
C LEU A 98 -5.13 -0.93 12.49
N LYS A 99 -6.15 -0.41 11.82
CA LYS A 99 -7.57 -0.66 12.13
C LYS A 99 -8.33 -0.91 10.83
N ASP A 100 -9.24 -1.89 10.82
CA ASP A 100 -10.19 -2.09 9.73
C ASP A 100 -11.63 -1.71 10.13
N ASN A 101 -12.53 -1.72 9.17
CA ASN A 101 -13.93 -1.39 9.37
C ASN A 101 -14.75 -2.48 10.10
N ASP A 102 -14.20 -3.69 10.28
CA ASP A 102 -14.80 -4.75 11.08
C ASP A 102 -14.43 -4.61 12.58
N GLY A 103 -13.57 -3.64 12.91
CA GLY A 103 -13.12 -3.34 14.27
C GLY A 103 -11.90 -4.15 14.70
N TYR A 104 -11.25 -4.85 13.76
CA TYR A 104 -9.97 -5.50 14.04
C TYR A 104 -8.86 -4.48 14.09
N GLU A 105 -8.07 -4.49 15.17
CA GLU A 105 -6.96 -3.56 15.37
C GLU A 105 -5.67 -4.30 15.72
N LYS A 106 -4.53 -3.74 15.27
CA LYS A 106 -3.17 -4.19 15.57
C LYS A 106 -2.32 -3.02 16.01
N TRP A 107 -1.50 -3.23 17.02
CA TRP A 107 -0.51 -2.26 17.50
C TRP A 107 0.88 -2.88 17.46
N TYR A 108 1.85 -2.09 17.08
CA TYR A 108 3.25 -2.48 16.98
C TYR A 108 4.13 -1.43 17.64
N GLU A 109 5.16 -1.87 18.35
CA GLU A 109 6.25 -1.01 18.80
C GLU A 109 7.57 -1.51 18.21
N PHE A 110 8.44 -0.56 17.85
CA PHE A 110 9.72 -0.86 17.24
C PHE A 110 10.86 -0.26 18.06
N ASP A 111 12.02 -0.93 18.06
CA ASP A 111 13.25 -0.37 18.58
C ASP A 111 13.84 0.67 17.60
N ALA A 112 14.93 1.32 18.00
CA ALA A 112 15.61 2.32 17.18
C ALA A 112 16.20 1.77 15.87
N ASN A 113 16.34 0.45 15.73
CA ASN A 113 16.85 -0.23 14.55
C ASN A 113 15.71 -0.73 13.63
N GLY A 114 14.45 -0.54 14.02
CA GLY A 114 13.28 -0.96 13.25
C GLY A 114 12.84 -2.42 13.49
N HIS A 115 13.35 -3.09 14.52
CA HIS A 115 12.84 -4.41 14.90
C HIS A 115 11.57 -4.27 15.74
N CYS A 116 10.54 -5.05 15.41
CA CYS A 116 9.32 -5.09 16.22
C CYS A 116 9.61 -5.74 17.58
N ILE A 117 9.40 -4.96 18.65
CA ILE A 117 9.65 -5.37 20.04
C ILE A 117 8.37 -5.68 20.82
N HIS A 118 7.22 -5.17 20.36
CA HIS A 118 5.91 -5.45 20.96
C HIS A 118 4.85 -5.51 19.86
N PHE A 119 3.93 -6.44 20.00
CA PHE A 119 2.74 -6.60 19.16
C PHE A 119 1.53 -6.90 20.03
N LYS A 120 0.39 -6.33 19.67
CA LYS A 120 -0.91 -6.62 20.26
C LYS A 120 -2.00 -6.54 19.20
N ASP A 121 -3.05 -7.36 19.31
CA ASP A 121 -4.26 -7.24 18.50
C ASP A 121 -5.54 -7.38 19.31
N THR A 122 -6.67 -7.13 18.64
CA THR A 122 -8.01 -7.27 19.24
C THR A 122 -8.45 -8.72 19.46
N ASP A 123 -7.80 -9.70 18.83
CA ASP A 123 -8.06 -11.13 19.03
C ASP A 123 -7.38 -11.67 20.30
N GLY A 124 -6.64 -10.79 21.01
CA GLY A 124 -5.99 -11.11 22.28
C GLY A 124 -4.61 -11.74 22.10
N ILE A 125 -4.02 -11.64 20.91
CA ILE A 125 -2.62 -12.02 20.71
C ILE A 125 -1.75 -10.85 21.18
N GLU A 126 -0.81 -11.13 22.06
CA GLU A 126 0.15 -10.13 22.52
C GLU A 126 1.49 -10.81 22.81
N TRP A 127 2.59 -10.18 22.34
CA TRP A 127 3.94 -10.67 22.58
C TRP A 127 4.98 -9.56 22.61
N TRP A 128 6.12 -9.87 23.24
CA TRP A 128 7.30 -9.00 23.34
C TRP A 128 8.53 -9.73 22.84
N SER A 129 9.46 -8.99 22.25
CA SER A 129 10.76 -9.53 21.85
C SER A 129 11.88 -8.52 22.08
N GLU A 130 13.08 -9.04 22.31
CA GLU A 130 14.30 -8.27 22.40
C GLU A 130 15.28 -8.75 21.31
N HIS A 131 16.08 -7.82 20.79
CA HIS A 131 17.06 -8.08 19.75
C HIS A 131 18.44 -7.58 20.17
N ASP A 132 19.51 -8.28 19.73
CA ASP A 132 20.89 -7.83 19.89
C ASP A 132 21.21 -6.72 18.87
N ALA A 133 22.43 -6.16 18.97
CA ALA A 133 22.89 -5.11 18.07
C ALA A 133 23.02 -5.55 16.60
N ASN A 134 23.01 -6.86 16.32
CA ASN A 134 23.03 -7.42 14.96
C ASN A 134 21.63 -7.74 14.41
N GLY A 135 20.57 -7.49 15.22
CA GLY A 135 19.18 -7.75 14.86
C GLY A 135 18.73 -9.20 15.11
N ASN A 136 19.52 -10.03 15.77
CA ASN A 136 19.08 -11.37 16.14
C ASN A 136 18.15 -11.29 17.36
N LYS A 137 17.03 -12.02 17.32
CA LYS A 137 16.12 -12.12 18.47
C LYS A 137 16.79 -12.91 19.59
N ILE A 138 16.94 -12.28 20.75
CA ILE A 138 17.59 -12.87 21.95
C ILE A 138 16.58 -13.27 23.00
N HIS A 139 15.40 -12.66 23.01
CA HIS A 139 14.33 -12.98 23.96
C HIS A 139 12.95 -12.86 23.27
N PHE A 140 12.03 -13.72 23.66
CA PHE A 140 10.63 -13.68 23.24
C PHE A 140 9.74 -14.12 24.42
N LYS A 141 8.60 -13.42 24.60
CA LYS A 141 7.58 -13.77 25.56
C LYS A 141 6.20 -13.45 24.97
N ASP A 142 5.21 -14.32 25.21
CA ASP A 142 3.82 -14.06 24.87
C ASP A 142 2.90 -13.94 26.09
N ILE A 143 1.67 -13.49 25.87
CA ILE A 143 0.65 -13.32 26.92
C ILE A 143 0.25 -14.64 27.58
N ASN A 144 0.46 -15.79 26.91
CA ASN A 144 0.14 -17.12 27.42
C ASN A 144 1.23 -17.68 28.36
N GLY A 145 2.31 -16.90 28.57
CA GLY A 145 3.43 -17.26 29.42
C GLY A 145 4.49 -18.12 28.73
N TYR A 146 4.40 -18.31 27.41
CA TYR A 146 5.52 -18.89 26.67
C TYR A 146 6.68 -17.90 26.64
N GLU A 147 7.85 -18.34 27.05
CA GLU A 147 9.07 -17.53 27.12
C GLU A 147 10.26 -18.32 26.57
N ARG A 148 11.10 -17.67 25.77
CA ARG A 148 12.29 -18.25 25.16
C ARG A 148 13.42 -17.27 25.13
N TRP A 149 14.60 -17.72 25.56
CA TRP A 149 15.91 -17.07 25.38
C TRP A 149 16.65 -17.79 24.25
N CYS A 150 17.31 -17.04 23.37
CA CYS A 150 17.98 -17.55 22.15
C CYS A 150 19.51 -17.34 22.23
#